data_584e813e3c43c451cf22971e21d0ae79
#
_entry.id   584e813e3c43c451cf22971e21d0ae79
#
_cell.length_a   1.000
_cell.length_b   1.000
_cell.length_c   1.000
_cell.angle_alpha   90.00
_cell.angle_beta   90.00
_cell.angle_gamma   90.00
#
_symmetry.space_group_name_H-M   'P 1'
#
loop_
_entity.id
_entity.type
_entity.pdbx_description
1 polymer ?
#
loop_
_entity_poly.entity_id
_entity_poly.type
_entity_poly.pdbx_seq_one_letter_code
_entity_poly.pdbx_strand_id
1 'polypeptide(L)'
;MKQLHIITPVKDSIELTLQTIESILSSDFTVPYHYYVYNDFSTDENTARLREASEKMGFELINLSDLTDHPSPNYLLILQTAQQKAIAADAGLLIVESDVIVKKHTLQSLFDGALTRPDCGIAAAVTVDEQENINYPYLYAKGKEGKVFPEKKHVSFCCSLLTGSVFKCFMFFSV
;
A
#
# COMPACT_ATOMS: atom_id res chain seq x y z
N MET A 1 11.01 -0.24 -13.55
CA MET A 1 10.71 -0.55 -12.13
C MET A 1 11.25 -1.94 -11.84
N LYS A 2 12.20 -2.07 -10.95
CA LYS A 2 12.89 -3.35 -10.62
C LYS A 2 12.64 -3.81 -9.19
N GLN A 3 12.11 -2.93 -8.35
CA GLN A 3 11.80 -3.17 -6.95
C GLN A 3 10.62 -2.31 -6.51
N LEU A 4 10.02 -2.66 -5.39
CA LEU A 4 8.91 -1.92 -4.79
C LEU A 4 9.24 -1.51 -3.35
N HIS A 5 8.69 -0.36 -2.95
CA HIS A 5 8.43 -0.06 -1.56
C HIS A 5 6.96 -0.31 -1.29
N ILE A 6 6.66 -1.21 -0.37
CA ILE A 6 5.30 -1.49 0.09
C ILE A 6 5.09 -0.69 1.38
N ILE A 7 3.95 -0.03 1.52
CA ILE A 7 3.62 0.69 2.75
C ILE A 7 2.23 0.32 3.25
N THR A 8 2.10 0.25 4.58
CA THR A 8 0.83 0.14 5.29
C THR A 8 0.76 1.24 6.34
N PRO A 9 -0.08 2.28 6.13
CA PRO A 9 -0.40 3.27 7.16
C PRO A 9 -1.28 2.65 8.24
N VAL A 10 -0.97 2.91 9.51
CA VAL A 10 -1.67 2.30 10.65
C VAL A 10 -2.03 3.34 11.71
N LYS A 11 -3.30 3.32 12.12
CA LYS A 11 -3.75 4.00 13.33
C LYS A 11 -4.64 3.03 14.12
N ASP A 12 -4.08 2.48 15.19
CA ASP A 12 -4.75 1.44 15.99
C ASP A 12 -5.21 0.23 15.14
N SER A 13 -6.39 -0.35 15.36
CA SER A 13 -6.91 -1.50 14.58
C SER A 13 -5.93 -2.66 14.41
N ILE A 14 -5.17 -2.96 15.46
CA ILE A 14 -3.99 -3.84 15.42
C ILE A 14 -4.31 -5.24 14.87
N GLU A 15 -5.48 -5.81 15.16
CA GLU A 15 -5.84 -7.17 14.70
C GLU A 15 -5.97 -7.23 13.17
N LEU A 16 -6.66 -6.26 12.57
CA LEU A 16 -6.79 -6.16 11.11
C LEU A 16 -5.44 -5.85 10.46
N THR A 17 -4.67 -4.94 11.08
CA THR A 17 -3.33 -4.61 10.61
C THR A 17 -2.41 -5.83 10.55
N LEU A 18 -2.39 -6.67 11.58
CA LEU A 18 -1.58 -7.89 11.58
C LEU A 18 -2.03 -8.88 10.51
N GLN A 19 -3.32 -9.03 10.27
CA GLN A 19 -3.84 -9.83 9.16
C GLN A 19 -3.43 -9.28 7.79
N THR A 20 -3.49 -7.95 7.62
CA THR A 20 -3.00 -7.29 6.40
C THR A 20 -1.52 -7.58 6.16
N ILE A 21 -0.68 -7.39 7.20
CA ILE A 21 0.76 -7.65 7.13
C ILE A 21 1.04 -9.12 6.75
N GLU A 22 0.37 -10.06 7.43
CA GLU A 22 0.51 -11.49 7.14
C GLU A 22 0.10 -11.83 5.70
N SER A 23 -0.99 -11.24 5.21
CA SER A 23 -1.46 -11.47 3.84
C SER A 23 -0.46 -10.97 2.78
N ILE A 24 0.21 -9.84 3.04
CA ILE A 24 1.26 -9.29 2.18
C ILE A 24 2.48 -10.22 2.17
N LEU A 25 2.97 -10.59 3.35
CA LEU A 25 4.18 -11.40 3.51
C LEU A 25 4.02 -12.85 3.02
N SER A 26 2.79 -13.39 3.07
CA SER A 26 2.46 -14.72 2.56
C SER A 26 2.08 -14.76 1.08
N SER A 27 2.06 -13.61 0.40
CA SER A 27 1.73 -13.54 -1.03
C SER A 27 2.81 -14.16 -1.91
N ASP A 28 2.42 -14.65 -3.11
CA ASP A 28 3.34 -15.20 -4.12
C ASP A 28 4.09 -14.10 -4.89
N PHE A 29 4.51 -13.04 -4.20
CA PHE A 29 5.20 -11.92 -4.81
C PHE A 29 6.70 -12.19 -4.93
N THR A 30 7.23 -12.12 -6.15
CA THR A 30 8.63 -12.51 -6.45
C THR A 30 9.55 -11.33 -6.73
N VAL A 31 9.00 -10.13 -6.86
CA VAL A 31 9.79 -8.91 -7.11
C VAL A 31 10.46 -8.47 -5.82
N PRO A 32 11.73 -8.04 -5.82
CA PRO A 32 12.36 -7.49 -4.63
C PRO A 32 11.57 -6.30 -4.06
N TYR A 33 11.39 -6.26 -2.76
CA TYR A 33 10.67 -5.18 -2.10
C TYR A 33 11.23 -4.87 -0.71
N HIS A 34 10.95 -3.63 -0.25
CA HIS A 34 11.05 -3.23 1.14
C HIS A 34 9.64 -2.95 1.67
N TYR A 35 9.32 -3.48 2.85
CA TYR A 35 8.00 -3.30 3.44
C TYR A 35 8.09 -2.42 4.69
N TYR A 36 7.36 -1.31 4.67
CA TYR A 36 7.28 -0.31 5.76
C TYR A 36 5.86 -0.27 6.33
N VAL A 37 5.76 -0.30 7.65
CA VAL A 37 4.51 -0.05 8.38
C VAL A 37 4.67 1.28 9.08
N TYR A 38 3.82 2.25 8.75
CA TYR A 38 3.84 3.59 9.33
C TYR A 38 2.82 3.69 10.45
N ASN A 39 3.28 3.76 11.69
CA ASN A 39 2.44 3.88 12.87
C ASN A 39 2.13 5.35 13.15
N ASP A 40 0.89 5.77 12.91
CA ASP A 40 0.41 7.14 13.08
C ASP A 40 -0.20 7.35 14.47
N PHE A 41 0.65 7.38 15.50
CA PHE A 41 0.24 7.64 16.89
C PHE A 41 -0.82 6.63 17.40
N SER A 42 -0.65 5.34 17.15
CA SER A 42 -1.42 4.31 17.84
C SER A 42 -1.14 4.32 19.35
N THR A 43 -2.01 3.71 20.13
CA THR A 43 -1.83 3.55 21.57
C THR A 43 -0.49 2.87 21.89
N ASP A 44 0.03 3.08 23.11
CA ASP A 44 1.29 2.45 23.54
C ASP A 44 1.22 0.92 23.45
N GLU A 45 0.09 0.33 23.80
CA GLU A 45 -0.15 -1.12 23.69
C GLU A 45 -0.07 -1.59 22.24
N ASN A 46 -0.76 -0.93 21.31
CA ASN A 46 -0.75 -1.28 19.90
C ASN A 46 0.62 -1.03 19.26
N THR A 47 1.31 0.04 19.66
CA THR A 47 2.68 0.34 19.23
C THR A 47 3.65 -0.75 19.69
N ALA A 48 3.53 -1.24 20.92
CA ALA A 48 4.35 -2.35 21.42
C ALA A 48 4.11 -3.64 20.64
N ARG A 49 2.85 -3.96 20.30
CA ARG A 49 2.48 -5.11 19.47
C ARG A 49 3.02 -5.00 18.04
N LEU A 50 2.97 -3.81 17.43
CA LEU A 50 3.56 -3.56 16.11
C LEU A 50 5.08 -3.77 16.13
N ARG A 51 5.76 -3.32 17.20
CA ARG A 51 7.21 -3.53 17.35
C ARG A 51 7.56 -5.01 17.47
N GLU A 52 6.84 -5.75 18.32
CA GLU A 52 7.02 -7.20 18.42
C GLU A 52 6.78 -7.92 17.09
N ALA A 53 5.74 -7.52 16.37
CA ALA A 53 5.44 -8.07 15.05
C ALA A 53 6.53 -7.75 14.03
N SER A 54 7.10 -6.53 14.03
CA SER A 54 8.18 -6.15 13.10
C SER A 54 9.44 -7.00 13.30
N GLU A 55 9.80 -7.30 14.54
CA GLU A 55 10.93 -8.17 14.87
C GLU A 55 10.72 -9.62 14.40
N LYS A 56 9.48 -10.12 14.48
CA LYS A 56 9.14 -11.50 14.10
C LYS A 56 8.94 -11.69 12.59
N MET A 57 8.32 -10.70 11.94
CA MET A 57 7.85 -10.81 10.57
C MET A 57 8.75 -10.11 9.56
N GLY A 58 9.69 -9.26 10.01
CA GLY A 58 10.76 -8.70 9.18
C GLY A 58 10.35 -7.48 8.33
N PHE A 59 9.29 -6.76 8.69
CA PHE A 59 8.99 -5.46 8.10
C PHE A 59 9.65 -4.30 8.91
N GLU A 60 9.84 -3.15 8.29
CA GLU A 60 10.36 -1.95 8.95
C GLU A 60 9.21 -1.14 9.56
N LEU A 61 9.21 -0.98 10.89
CA LEU A 61 8.25 -0.13 11.60
C LEU A 61 8.78 1.31 11.68
N ILE A 62 8.00 2.26 11.20
CA ILE A 62 8.28 3.70 11.31
C ILE A 62 7.20 4.33 12.19
N ASN A 63 7.59 4.83 13.36
CA ASN A 63 6.68 5.59 14.22
C ASN A 63 6.68 7.06 13.78
N LEU A 64 5.52 7.62 13.49
CA LEU A 64 5.43 9.03 13.09
C LEU A 64 5.76 9.98 14.24
N SER A 65 5.64 9.54 15.49
CA SER A 65 6.14 10.30 16.64
C SER A 65 7.64 10.62 16.60
N ASP A 66 8.42 9.88 15.81
CA ASP A 66 9.85 10.14 15.61
C ASP A 66 10.09 11.18 14.48
N LEU A 67 9.06 11.53 13.72
CA LEU A 67 9.14 12.41 12.56
C LEU A 67 8.38 13.73 12.75
N THR A 68 7.35 13.76 13.61
CA THR A 68 6.50 14.92 13.82
C THR A 68 5.83 14.87 15.19
N ASP A 69 5.58 16.06 15.78
CA ASP A 69 4.75 16.22 16.97
C ASP A 69 3.26 16.44 16.63
N HIS A 70 2.92 16.49 15.32
CA HIS A 70 1.55 16.71 14.89
C HIS A 70 0.71 15.46 15.13
N PRO A 71 -0.43 15.57 15.85
CA PRO A 71 -1.27 14.41 16.13
C PRO A 71 -1.88 13.84 14.84
N SER A 72 -2.23 12.53 14.87
CA SER A 72 -2.99 11.88 13.78
C SER A 72 -4.26 12.68 13.42
N PRO A 73 -4.65 12.77 12.11
CA PRO A 73 -4.12 11.95 11.00
C PRO A 73 -2.94 12.60 10.27
N ASN A 74 -1.91 11.80 9.97
CA ASN A 74 -0.73 12.22 9.22
C ASN A 74 -0.56 11.48 7.88
N TYR A 75 -1.65 11.06 7.25
CA TYR A 75 -1.62 10.25 6.04
C TYR A 75 -0.81 10.91 4.91
N LEU A 76 -0.94 12.23 4.74
CA LEU A 76 -0.17 12.95 3.73
C LEU A 76 1.35 12.89 4.00
N LEU A 77 1.76 13.03 5.26
CA LEU A 77 3.18 12.91 5.66
C LEU A 77 3.73 11.51 5.34
N ILE A 78 2.93 10.47 5.59
CA ILE A 78 3.29 9.08 5.23
C ILE A 78 3.53 8.97 3.73
N LEU A 79 2.58 9.44 2.92
CA LEU A 79 2.69 9.37 1.46
C LEU A 79 3.89 10.14 0.93
N GLN A 80 4.17 11.33 1.46
CA GLN A 80 5.32 12.15 1.09
C GLN A 80 6.64 11.43 1.43
N THR A 81 6.76 10.93 2.65
CA THR A 81 7.95 10.23 3.13
C THR A 81 8.20 8.95 2.30
N ALA A 82 7.15 8.18 2.06
CA ALA A 82 7.23 6.95 1.27
C ALA A 82 7.58 7.21 -0.19
N GLN A 83 7.00 8.25 -0.81
CA GLN A 83 7.32 8.66 -2.17
C GLN A 83 8.78 9.08 -2.31
N GLN A 84 9.32 9.86 -1.36
CA GLN A 84 10.72 10.26 -1.37
C GLN A 84 11.66 9.05 -1.27
N LYS A 85 11.37 8.10 -0.36
CA LYS A 85 12.11 6.85 -0.26
C LYS A 85 12.06 6.04 -1.56
N ALA A 86 10.89 5.92 -2.19
CA ALA A 86 10.71 5.18 -3.44
C ALA A 86 11.48 5.83 -4.61
N ILE A 87 11.44 7.17 -4.73
CA ILE A 87 12.19 7.92 -5.73
C ILE A 87 13.70 7.71 -5.55
N ALA A 88 14.21 7.85 -4.32
CA ALA A 88 15.63 7.66 -4.02
C ALA A 88 16.14 6.25 -4.35
N ALA A 89 15.27 5.24 -4.26
CA ALA A 89 15.59 3.85 -4.55
C ALA A 89 15.27 3.42 -6.00
N ASP A 90 14.78 4.30 -6.86
CA ASP A 90 14.22 3.96 -8.19
C ASP A 90 13.17 2.84 -8.13
N ALA A 91 12.33 2.88 -7.09
CA ALA A 91 11.30 1.89 -6.79
C ALA A 91 9.90 2.40 -7.17
N GLY A 92 8.96 1.48 -7.41
CA GLY A 92 7.53 1.79 -7.36
C GLY A 92 7.05 1.86 -5.91
N LEU A 93 5.92 2.50 -5.67
CA LEU A 93 5.29 2.61 -4.35
C LEU A 93 3.97 1.86 -4.34
N LEU A 94 3.89 0.78 -3.58
CA LEU A 94 2.66 0.02 -3.37
C LEU A 94 2.06 0.40 -2.01
N ILE A 95 0.85 0.95 -2.04
CA ILE A 95 0.09 1.31 -0.84
C ILE A 95 -0.90 0.17 -0.59
N VAL A 96 -0.95 -0.33 0.64
CA VAL A 96 -1.97 -1.27 1.12
C VAL A 96 -2.48 -0.77 2.47
N GLU A 97 -3.76 -0.42 2.54
CA GLU A 97 -4.38 0.06 3.78
C GLU A 97 -4.42 -1.04 4.84
N SER A 98 -4.43 -0.65 6.13
CA SER A 98 -4.28 -1.55 7.29
C SER A 98 -5.45 -2.49 7.56
N ASP A 99 -6.51 -2.42 6.77
CA ASP A 99 -7.71 -3.25 6.83
C ASP A 99 -7.97 -4.04 5.52
N VAL A 100 -6.95 -4.14 4.68
CA VAL A 100 -7.04 -4.81 3.37
C VAL A 100 -6.29 -6.14 3.37
N ILE A 101 -7.02 -7.24 3.21
CA ILE A 101 -6.44 -8.56 3.01
C ILE A 101 -6.16 -8.78 1.53
N VAL A 102 -4.90 -8.91 1.16
CA VAL A 102 -4.52 -9.18 -0.24
C VAL A 102 -4.64 -10.67 -0.54
N LYS A 103 -5.23 -11.02 -1.69
CA LYS A 103 -5.25 -12.39 -2.18
C LYS A 103 -3.83 -12.79 -2.65
N LYS A 104 -3.54 -14.07 -2.64
CA LYS A 104 -2.20 -14.66 -2.86
C LYS A 104 -1.43 -14.08 -4.06
N HIS A 105 -2.12 -13.81 -5.16
CA HIS A 105 -1.50 -13.31 -6.41
C HIS A 105 -1.73 -11.82 -6.66
N THR A 106 -2.35 -11.08 -5.73
CA THR A 106 -2.75 -9.68 -5.95
C THR A 106 -1.55 -8.78 -6.25
N LEU A 107 -0.49 -8.85 -5.43
CA LEU A 107 0.67 -7.97 -5.59
C LEU A 107 1.41 -8.23 -6.91
N GLN A 108 1.57 -9.50 -7.27
CA GLN A 108 2.19 -9.88 -8.55
C GLN A 108 1.34 -9.40 -9.72
N SER A 109 0.02 -9.57 -9.65
CA SER A 109 -0.89 -9.12 -10.71
C SER A 109 -0.88 -7.60 -10.91
N LEU A 110 -0.77 -6.82 -9.83
CA LEU A 110 -0.64 -5.36 -9.90
C LEU A 110 0.68 -4.96 -10.58
N PHE A 111 1.77 -5.61 -10.19
CA PHE A 111 3.09 -5.35 -10.77
C PHE A 111 3.13 -5.69 -12.26
N ASP A 112 2.68 -6.88 -12.64
CA ASP A 112 2.64 -7.33 -14.03
C ASP A 112 1.71 -6.44 -14.86
N GLY A 113 0.52 -6.12 -14.32
CA GLY A 113 -0.43 -5.22 -14.97
C GLY A 113 0.14 -3.82 -15.22
N ALA A 114 0.91 -3.28 -14.27
CA ALA A 114 1.58 -1.99 -14.44
C ALA A 114 2.67 -2.02 -15.53
N LEU A 115 3.35 -3.16 -15.71
CA LEU A 115 4.40 -3.30 -16.72
C LEU A 115 3.86 -3.54 -18.14
N THR A 116 2.62 -4.04 -18.29
CA THR A 116 2.01 -4.25 -19.61
C THR A 116 1.74 -2.97 -20.38
N ARG A 117 1.74 -1.81 -19.69
CA ARG A 117 1.40 -0.52 -20.27
C ARG A 117 2.47 0.53 -19.91
N PRO A 118 3.23 1.03 -20.88
CA PRO A 118 4.24 2.06 -20.64
C PRO A 118 3.67 3.37 -20.07
N ASP A 119 2.38 3.63 -20.31
CA ASP A 119 1.63 4.80 -19.84
C ASP A 119 0.89 4.56 -18.51
N CYS A 120 1.08 3.41 -17.88
CA CYS A 120 0.47 3.12 -16.60
C CYS A 120 1.10 3.98 -15.49
N GLY A 121 0.32 4.87 -14.92
CA GLY A 121 0.71 5.65 -13.74
C GLY A 121 0.38 4.91 -12.44
N ILE A 122 -0.83 4.39 -12.34
CA ILE A 122 -1.34 3.71 -11.15
C ILE A 122 -2.02 2.40 -11.57
N ALA A 123 -1.66 1.29 -10.94
CA ALA A 123 -2.38 0.03 -11.01
C ALA A 123 -3.06 -0.22 -9.66
N ALA A 124 -4.38 -0.37 -9.64
CA ALA A 124 -5.16 -0.56 -8.42
C ALA A 124 -5.90 -1.89 -8.45
N ALA A 125 -5.96 -2.57 -7.30
CA ALA A 125 -6.79 -3.75 -7.12
C ALA A 125 -8.25 -3.33 -6.92
N VAL A 126 -9.17 -4.12 -7.48
CA VAL A 126 -10.59 -4.01 -7.15
C VAL A 126 -10.81 -4.68 -5.79
N THR A 127 -11.35 -3.94 -4.82
CA THR A 127 -11.67 -4.48 -3.51
C THR A 127 -13.07 -5.09 -3.49
N VAL A 128 -13.22 -6.13 -2.67
CA VAL A 128 -14.48 -6.84 -2.44
C VAL A 128 -14.71 -6.98 -0.93
N ASP A 129 -15.95 -7.17 -0.53
CA ASP A 129 -16.32 -7.51 0.84
C ASP A 129 -16.09 -9.02 1.13
N GLU A 130 -16.41 -9.46 2.34
CA GLU A 130 -16.28 -10.86 2.76
C GLU A 130 -17.17 -11.84 1.96
N GLN A 131 -18.22 -11.34 1.33
CA GLN A 131 -19.12 -12.08 0.45
C GLN A 131 -18.69 -12.02 -1.03
N GLU A 132 -17.51 -11.46 -1.31
CA GLU A 132 -16.96 -11.22 -2.65
C GLU A 132 -17.77 -10.25 -3.53
N ASN A 133 -18.61 -9.40 -2.92
CA ASN A 133 -19.24 -8.31 -3.66
C ASN A 133 -18.24 -7.17 -3.87
N ILE A 134 -18.27 -6.60 -5.06
CA ILE A 134 -17.38 -5.47 -5.42
C ILE A 134 -17.74 -4.24 -4.58
N ASN A 135 -16.75 -3.68 -3.89
CA ASN A 135 -16.91 -2.47 -3.08
C ASN A 135 -17.01 -1.21 -3.95
N TYR A 136 -17.73 -0.22 -3.42
CA TYR A 136 -17.60 1.15 -3.93
C TYR A 136 -16.14 1.64 -3.74
N PRO A 137 -15.51 2.33 -4.72
CA PRO A 137 -16.09 2.87 -5.94
C PRO A 137 -15.97 1.96 -7.18
N TYR A 138 -15.61 0.68 -7.02
CA TYR A 138 -15.25 -0.22 -8.11
C TYR A 138 -16.43 -0.90 -8.82
N LEU A 139 -17.66 -0.47 -8.59
CA LEU A 139 -18.85 -1.08 -9.22
C LEU A 139 -18.78 -1.15 -10.76
N TYR A 140 -17.99 -0.30 -11.38
CA TYR A 140 -17.70 -0.33 -12.84
C TYR A 140 -16.87 -1.54 -13.27
N ALA A 141 -16.27 -2.28 -12.34
CA ALA A 141 -15.51 -3.50 -12.58
C ALA A 141 -16.39 -4.77 -12.64
N LYS A 142 -17.69 -4.67 -12.34
CA LYS A 142 -18.61 -5.79 -12.35
C LYS A 142 -18.62 -6.48 -13.74
N GLY A 143 -18.43 -7.79 -13.76
CA GLY A 143 -18.33 -8.58 -14.99
C GLY A 143 -16.96 -8.51 -15.69
N LYS A 144 -15.95 -7.94 -15.01
CA LYS A 144 -14.55 -7.87 -15.48
C LYS A 144 -13.58 -8.62 -14.56
N GLU A 145 -14.09 -9.54 -13.76
CA GLU A 145 -13.31 -10.31 -12.79
C GLU A 145 -12.13 -11.02 -13.50
N GLY A 146 -10.97 -10.98 -12.87
CA GLY A 146 -9.73 -11.54 -13.42
C GLY A 146 -9.15 -10.80 -14.63
N LYS A 147 -9.65 -9.61 -14.97
CA LYS A 147 -9.16 -8.82 -16.11
C LYS A 147 -8.42 -7.57 -15.65
N VAL A 148 -7.36 -7.22 -16.37
CA VAL A 148 -6.72 -5.90 -16.28
C VAL A 148 -7.36 -5.01 -17.36
N PHE A 149 -7.84 -3.83 -16.95
CA PHE A 149 -8.47 -2.88 -17.88
C PHE A 149 -8.13 -1.42 -17.50
N PRO A 150 -8.06 -0.51 -18.48
CA PRO A 150 -7.79 0.89 -18.20
C PRO A 150 -8.99 1.58 -17.55
N GLU A 151 -8.71 2.40 -16.54
CA GLU A 151 -9.68 3.31 -15.93
C GLU A 151 -9.12 4.74 -15.96
N LYS A 152 -9.99 5.71 -16.25
CA LYS A 152 -9.60 7.13 -16.37
C LYS A 152 -10.27 8.06 -15.37
N LYS A 153 -11.22 7.55 -14.57
CA LYS A 153 -12.02 8.39 -13.68
C LYS A 153 -11.40 8.48 -12.30
N HIS A 154 -11.30 7.36 -11.62
CA HIS A 154 -10.75 7.28 -10.27
C HIS A 154 -10.34 5.87 -9.90
N VAL A 155 -9.38 5.77 -9.00
CA VAL A 155 -8.98 4.54 -8.29
C VAL A 155 -8.83 4.89 -6.82
N SER A 156 -8.99 3.90 -5.94
CA SER A 156 -8.72 4.06 -4.51
C SER A 156 -7.30 3.63 -4.19
N PHE A 157 -6.72 4.21 -3.14
CA PHE A 157 -5.41 3.78 -2.64
C PHE A 157 -5.46 2.53 -1.75
N CYS A 158 -6.64 1.94 -1.49
CA CYS A 158 -6.76 0.76 -0.63
C CYS A 158 -5.73 -0.34 -0.92
N CYS A 159 -5.49 -0.63 -2.19
CA CYS A 159 -4.38 -1.48 -2.64
C CYS A 159 -3.96 -1.01 -4.04
N SER A 160 -2.94 -0.14 -4.11
CA SER A 160 -2.57 0.56 -5.34
C SER A 160 -1.07 0.71 -5.49
N LEU A 161 -0.56 0.34 -6.67
CA LEU A 161 0.82 0.51 -7.08
C LEU A 161 0.98 1.78 -7.92
N LEU A 162 1.75 2.73 -7.43
CA LEU A 162 2.20 3.92 -8.15
C LEU A 162 3.54 3.62 -8.82
N THR A 163 3.58 3.84 -10.14
CA THR A 163 4.81 3.61 -10.92
C THR A 163 5.72 4.82 -10.88
N GLY A 164 7.00 4.65 -11.22
CA GLY A 164 7.94 5.77 -11.32
C GLY A 164 7.54 6.86 -12.34
N SER A 165 6.64 6.56 -13.27
CA SER A 165 6.11 7.55 -14.22
C SER A 165 5.21 8.59 -13.53
N VAL A 166 4.45 8.17 -12.50
CA VAL A 166 3.66 9.11 -11.68
C VAL A 166 4.57 10.10 -10.96
N PHE A 167 5.68 9.63 -10.41
CA PHE A 167 6.57 10.47 -9.62
C PHE A 167 7.26 11.59 -10.43
N LYS A 168 7.30 11.47 -11.75
CA LYS A 168 7.80 12.53 -12.65
C LYS A 168 6.80 13.67 -12.84
N CYS A 169 5.52 13.39 -12.64
CA CYS A 169 4.43 14.32 -12.94
C CYS A 169 3.64 14.73 -11.68
N PHE A 170 3.76 13.97 -10.61
CA PHE A 170 2.95 14.12 -9.40
C PHE A 170 3.79 13.90 -8.14
N MET A 171 3.82 14.90 -7.28
CA MET A 171 4.38 14.81 -5.94
C MET A 171 3.25 14.93 -4.93
N PHE A 172 3.23 14.10 -3.89
CA PHE A 172 2.41 14.35 -2.71
C PHE A 172 2.94 15.61 -2.04
N PHE A 173 2.25 16.71 -2.19
CA PHE A 173 2.76 18.07 -2.01
C PHE A 173 3.60 18.28 -0.76
N SER A 174 4.75 18.99 -0.93
CA SER A 174 5.25 19.89 0.08
C SER A 174 4.56 21.25 -0.12
N VAL A 175 3.85 21.73 0.85
CA VAL A 175 3.42 23.13 0.93
C VAL A 175 4.61 23.97 1.35
#